data_523cb1a3622e69c5ee2f141faf634ef0
#
_entry.id   523cb1a3622e69c5ee2f141faf634ef0
#
_cell.length_a   1.000
_cell.length_b   1.000
_cell.length_c   1.000
_cell.angle_alpha   90.00
_cell.angle_beta   90.00
_cell.angle_gamma   90.00
#
_symmetry.space_group_name_H-M   'P 1'
#
loop_
_entity.id
_entity.type
_entity.pdbx_description
1 polymer ?
#
loop_
_entity_poly.entity_id
_entity_poly.type
_entity_poly.pdbx_seq_one_letter_code
_entity_poly.pdbx_strand_id
1 'polypeptide(L)'
;MQLSIPLSILDLVSISDGSTAREGIAASMESARLADRLGYHRLWFAEHHNTPNLASSATALLISQAASVTENIRVGSGGVMLPNHAPLMVAEQYGTLANLHGDRIDLGLGRAPGTDGMTAQALSRSSAEPQAFAQHIYDLQAWFGETGTAHSTPILSSVSQGMEVPIWVLGSTVNGASIAGQLGLPFSLASHFAPDQIDDAIRVYRESFSTEAPTARIDTPQVMAGINVIVADTDAEAQRQFTTLQQMFLDLRAGRRRKIQPPVDPEQFAGSSPGMLEISAVGSPETVKAQLDEFVERTGADELITVTYAFDPAVRNRSIELLAELWF
;
A
#
# COMPACT_ATOMS: atom_id res chain seq x y z
N MET A 1 28.65 -3.66 -4.21
CA MET A 1 27.60 -3.76 -5.24
C MET A 1 26.33 -3.37 -4.54
N GLN A 2 25.81 -2.20 -4.80
CA GLN A 2 24.61 -1.67 -4.15
C GLN A 2 23.42 -2.46 -4.71
N LEU A 3 22.74 -3.22 -3.87
CA LEU A 3 21.51 -3.92 -4.24
C LEU A 3 20.39 -2.86 -4.33
N SER A 4 20.22 -2.25 -5.48
CA SER A 4 19.07 -1.39 -5.75
C SER A 4 17.86 -2.32 -5.99
N ILE A 5 17.12 -2.58 -4.92
CA ILE A 5 15.84 -3.28 -5.02
C ILE A 5 14.78 -2.32 -5.58
N PRO A 6 13.69 -2.82 -6.20
CA PRO A 6 12.59 -1.99 -6.67
C PRO A 6 12.04 -1.07 -5.58
N LEU A 7 11.70 0.16 -5.98
CA LEU A 7 11.12 1.18 -5.13
C LEU A 7 9.73 1.53 -5.62
N SER A 8 8.75 1.50 -4.71
CA SER A 8 7.33 1.70 -4.98
C SER A 8 6.71 2.74 -4.05
N ILE A 9 5.54 3.23 -4.39
CA ILE A 9 4.80 4.24 -3.62
C ILE A 9 3.45 3.68 -3.20
N LEU A 10 3.08 3.88 -1.93
CA LEU A 10 1.72 3.73 -1.42
C LEU A 10 1.10 5.11 -1.22
N ASP A 11 0.08 5.42 -1.99
CA ASP A 11 -0.64 6.69 -1.90
C ASP A 11 -1.98 6.50 -1.17
N LEU A 12 -2.19 7.30 -0.13
CA LEU A 12 -3.42 7.31 0.64
C LEU A 12 -4.34 8.47 0.23
N VAL A 13 -3.97 9.24 -0.78
CA VAL A 13 -4.71 10.40 -1.30
C VAL A 13 -5.06 11.38 -0.18
N SER A 14 -4.03 11.98 0.39
CA SER A 14 -4.14 12.88 1.55
C SER A 14 -4.98 14.13 1.25
N ILE A 15 -5.79 14.54 2.22
CA ILE A 15 -6.58 15.77 2.19
C ILE A 15 -6.06 16.69 3.30
N SER A 16 -5.37 17.76 2.92
CA SER A 16 -4.82 18.75 3.84
C SER A 16 -5.88 19.73 4.34
N ASP A 17 -5.68 20.27 5.53
CA ASP A 17 -6.57 21.31 6.05
C ASP A 17 -6.63 22.52 5.11
N GLY A 18 -7.83 23.05 4.90
CA GLY A 18 -8.08 24.05 3.88
C GLY A 18 -8.28 23.51 2.46
N SER A 19 -7.99 22.21 2.19
CA SER A 19 -8.15 21.61 0.87
C SER A 19 -9.38 20.68 0.77
N THR A 20 -9.67 20.22 -0.42
CA THR A 20 -10.82 19.35 -0.77
C THR A 20 -10.36 17.97 -1.23
N ALA A 21 -11.26 16.97 -1.21
CA ALA A 21 -10.98 15.67 -1.80
C ALA A 21 -10.63 15.75 -3.30
N ARG A 22 -11.25 16.69 -4.04
CA ARG A 22 -10.93 16.96 -5.45
C ARG A 22 -9.45 17.33 -5.63
N GLU A 23 -8.96 18.25 -4.79
CA GLU A 23 -7.56 18.72 -4.84
C GLU A 23 -6.60 17.61 -4.41
N GLY A 24 -6.94 16.83 -3.36
CA GLY A 24 -6.15 15.67 -2.96
C GLY A 24 -6.04 14.62 -4.08
N ILE A 25 -7.13 14.28 -4.75
CA ILE A 25 -7.12 13.36 -5.90
C ILE A 25 -6.30 13.92 -7.06
N ALA A 26 -6.46 15.21 -7.39
CA ALA A 26 -5.67 15.84 -8.45
C ALA A 26 -4.17 15.81 -8.14
N ALA A 27 -3.77 16.14 -6.91
CA ALA A 27 -2.38 16.08 -6.45
C ALA A 27 -1.82 14.63 -6.51
N SER A 28 -2.64 13.64 -6.21
CA SER A 28 -2.27 12.22 -6.32
C SER A 28 -1.99 11.82 -7.78
N MET A 29 -2.80 12.30 -8.73
CA MET A 29 -2.56 12.04 -10.16
C MET A 29 -1.28 12.74 -10.67
N GLU A 30 -0.94 13.93 -10.16
CA GLU A 30 0.35 14.57 -10.48
C GLU A 30 1.52 13.75 -9.92
N SER A 31 1.42 13.24 -8.68
CA SER A 31 2.43 12.33 -8.12
C SER A 31 2.56 11.04 -8.92
N ALA A 32 1.44 10.50 -9.45
CA ALA A 32 1.47 9.30 -10.31
C ALA A 32 2.28 9.55 -11.60
N ARG A 33 2.03 10.68 -12.28
CA ARG A 33 2.81 11.07 -13.47
C ARG A 33 4.29 11.28 -13.16
N LEU A 34 4.57 11.89 -12.00
CA LEU A 34 5.93 12.11 -11.55
C LEU A 34 6.65 10.78 -11.29
N ALA A 35 6.03 9.89 -10.52
CA ALA A 35 6.58 8.57 -10.20
C ALA A 35 6.86 7.72 -11.46
N ASP A 36 5.95 7.75 -12.44
CA ASP A 36 6.13 7.09 -13.73
C ASP A 36 7.38 7.60 -14.47
N ARG A 37 7.53 8.93 -14.56
CA ARG A 37 8.70 9.54 -15.21
C ARG A 37 10.02 9.28 -14.50
N LEU A 38 9.98 9.13 -13.17
CA LEU A 38 11.17 8.90 -12.35
C LEU A 38 11.58 7.41 -12.28
N GLY A 39 10.78 6.49 -12.81
CA GLY A 39 11.10 5.07 -12.85
C GLY A 39 10.73 4.28 -11.60
N TYR A 40 9.82 4.77 -10.77
CA TYR A 40 9.24 3.97 -9.68
C TYR A 40 8.58 2.71 -10.24
N HIS A 41 8.72 1.60 -9.50
CA HIS A 41 8.23 0.32 -9.98
C HIS A 41 6.71 0.22 -9.93
N ARG A 42 6.07 0.66 -8.83
CA ARG A 42 4.61 0.69 -8.70
C ARG A 42 4.10 1.88 -7.89
N LEU A 43 2.85 2.22 -8.18
CA LEU A 43 2.03 3.12 -7.38
C LEU A 43 0.78 2.37 -6.94
N TRP A 44 0.61 2.16 -5.65
CA TRP A 44 -0.58 1.53 -5.08
C TRP A 44 -1.42 2.51 -4.27
N PHE A 45 -2.73 2.32 -4.31
CA PHE A 45 -3.67 3.08 -3.49
C PHE A 45 -4.17 2.23 -2.33
N ALA A 46 -4.10 2.78 -1.10
CA ALA A 46 -4.70 2.16 0.07
C ALA A 46 -6.22 2.34 0.05
N GLU A 47 -6.98 1.48 0.76
CA GLU A 47 -8.41 1.64 0.98
C GLU A 47 -8.69 2.08 2.41
N HIS A 48 -9.28 3.27 2.57
CA HIS A 48 -9.74 3.79 3.86
C HIS A 48 -11.11 4.43 3.73
N HIS A 49 -11.93 4.23 4.76
CA HIS A 49 -13.29 4.77 4.83
C HIS A 49 -13.48 5.60 6.10
N ASN A 50 -14.50 6.46 6.09
CA ASN A 50 -14.93 7.26 7.23
C ASN A 50 -13.81 8.07 7.88
N THR A 51 -12.98 8.71 7.08
CA THR A 51 -11.88 9.58 7.56
C THR A 51 -11.81 10.86 6.73
N PRO A 52 -11.66 12.04 7.37
CA PRO A 52 -11.66 13.32 6.65
C PRO A 52 -10.32 13.65 5.98
N ASN A 53 -9.25 12.96 6.34
CA ASN A 53 -7.89 13.24 5.88
C ASN A 53 -7.44 12.43 4.66
N LEU A 54 -8.25 11.46 4.20
CA LEU A 54 -7.90 10.59 3.07
C LEU A 54 -9.06 10.49 2.09
N ALA A 55 -8.77 10.47 0.80
CA ALA A 55 -9.76 10.29 -0.27
C ALA A 55 -9.61 8.94 -0.99
N SER A 56 -8.85 7.99 -0.44
CA SER A 56 -8.57 6.68 -1.04
C SER A 56 -9.62 5.62 -0.71
N SER A 57 -10.90 5.92 -0.87
CA SER A 57 -11.98 4.96 -0.55
C SER A 57 -12.32 4.03 -1.72
N ALA A 58 -12.25 4.51 -2.96
CA ALA A 58 -12.64 3.77 -4.17
C ALA A 58 -11.38 3.43 -4.99
N THR A 59 -10.62 2.44 -4.54
CA THR A 59 -9.30 2.11 -5.11
C THR A 59 -9.34 1.83 -6.60
N ALA A 60 -10.31 1.05 -7.10
CA ALA A 60 -10.42 0.70 -8.52
C ALA A 60 -10.60 1.94 -9.42
N LEU A 61 -11.32 2.97 -8.96
CA LEU A 61 -11.50 4.22 -9.72
C LEU A 61 -10.21 5.05 -9.74
N LEU A 62 -9.49 5.12 -8.62
CA LEU A 62 -8.20 5.81 -8.53
C LEU A 62 -7.13 5.11 -9.38
N ILE A 63 -7.09 3.77 -9.34
CA ILE A 63 -6.21 2.95 -10.18
C ILE A 63 -6.48 3.22 -11.66
N SER A 64 -7.74 3.19 -12.09
CA SER A 64 -8.11 3.48 -13.48
C SER A 64 -7.63 4.86 -13.92
N GLN A 65 -7.85 5.87 -13.08
CA GLN A 65 -7.43 7.25 -13.41
C GLN A 65 -5.89 7.38 -13.42
N ALA A 66 -5.18 6.80 -12.47
CA ALA A 66 -3.71 6.82 -12.44
C ALA A 66 -3.11 6.07 -13.64
N ALA A 67 -3.62 4.89 -13.95
CA ALA A 67 -3.17 4.11 -15.11
C ALA A 67 -3.44 4.82 -16.46
N SER A 68 -4.50 5.63 -16.54
CA SER A 68 -4.82 6.41 -17.76
C SER A 68 -3.89 7.61 -17.99
N VAL A 69 -3.17 8.07 -16.96
CA VAL A 69 -2.27 9.22 -17.02
C VAL A 69 -0.79 8.86 -16.89
N THR A 70 -0.49 7.55 -16.88
CA THR A 70 0.85 6.97 -16.78
C THR A 70 1.06 5.92 -17.88
N GLU A 71 2.32 5.59 -18.21
CA GLU A 71 2.64 4.69 -19.31
C GLU A 71 3.33 3.40 -18.87
N ASN A 72 4.25 3.46 -17.89
CA ASN A 72 5.16 2.36 -17.55
C ASN A 72 4.94 1.80 -16.14
N ILE A 73 4.68 2.67 -15.17
CA ILE A 73 4.52 2.29 -13.76
C ILE A 73 3.36 1.31 -13.58
N ARG A 74 3.56 0.28 -12.77
CA ARG A 74 2.47 -0.60 -12.37
C ARG A 74 1.54 0.14 -11.39
N VAL A 75 0.24 -0.05 -11.53
CA VAL A 75 -0.76 0.62 -10.67
C VAL A 75 -1.65 -0.42 -10.01
N GLY A 76 -1.89 -0.28 -8.72
CA GLY A 76 -2.66 -1.28 -8.00
C GLY A 76 -3.22 -0.81 -6.67
N SER A 77 -3.71 -1.76 -5.89
CA SER A 77 -4.20 -1.54 -4.53
C SER A 77 -3.19 -2.00 -3.48
N GLY A 78 -3.04 -1.19 -2.44
CA GLY A 78 -2.22 -1.51 -1.28
C GLY A 78 -2.98 -1.33 0.04
N GLY A 79 -4.19 -1.99 0.22
CA GLY A 79 -4.88 -2.96 -0.63
C GLY A 79 -6.38 -2.76 -0.63
N VAL A 80 -7.05 -3.55 -1.46
CA VAL A 80 -8.49 -3.76 -1.30
C VAL A 80 -8.73 -4.51 0.00
N MET A 81 -9.55 -3.96 0.87
CA MET A 81 -9.98 -4.66 2.09
C MET A 81 -11.06 -5.68 1.72
N LEU A 82 -10.63 -6.83 1.22
CA LEU A 82 -11.50 -7.85 0.58
C LEU A 82 -12.77 -8.17 1.38
N PRO A 83 -12.73 -8.23 2.73
CA PRO A 83 -13.95 -8.45 3.50
C PRO A 83 -15.03 -7.37 3.37
N ASN A 84 -14.73 -6.19 2.87
CA ASN A 84 -15.72 -5.14 2.63
C ASN A 84 -16.42 -5.27 1.26
N HIS A 85 -15.98 -6.21 0.42
CA HIS A 85 -16.40 -6.33 -0.97
C HIS A 85 -16.93 -7.73 -1.29
N ALA A 86 -17.79 -7.81 -2.30
CA ALA A 86 -18.12 -9.09 -2.94
C ALA A 86 -16.94 -9.50 -3.83
N PRO A 87 -16.34 -10.71 -3.66
CA PRO A 87 -15.18 -11.12 -4.44
C PRO A 87 -15.39 -11.07 -5.96
N LEU A 88 -16.59 -11.41 -6.44
CA LEU A 88 -16.93 -11.30 -7.86
C LEU A 88 -16.81 -9.85 -8.36
N MET A 89 -17.29 -8.87 -7.60
CA MET A 89 -17.15 -7.46 -7.98
C MET A 89 -15.69 -7.04 -8.06
N VAL A 90 -14.84 -7.54 -7.17
CA VAL A 90 -13.38 -7.28 -7.22
C VAL A 90 -12.78 -7.92 -8.48
N ALA A 91 -13.13 -9.17 -8.79
CA ALA A 91 -12.68 -9.82 -10.02
C ALA A 91 -13.06 -9.00 -11.26
N GLU A 92 -14.32 -8.58 -11.37
CA GLU A 92 -14.83 -7.82 -12.51
C GLU A 92 -14.18 -6.43 -12.63
N GLN A 93 -13.95 -5.74 -11.51
CA GLN A 93 -13.26 -4.44 -11.49
C GLN A 93 -11.80 -4.59 -11.98
N TYR A 94 -11.05 -5.55 -11.45
CA TYR A 94 -9.64 -5.73 -11.81
C TYR A 94 -9.47 -6.38 -13.18
N GLY A 95 -10.38 -7.27 -13.58
CA GLY A 95 -10.45 -7.75 -14.95
C GLY A 95 -10.71 -6.61 -15.96
N THR A 96 -11.63 -5.70 -15.62
CA THR A 96 -11.88 -4.49 -16.45
C THR A 96 -10.64 -3.59 -16.50
N LEU A 97 -9.97 -3.35 -15.36
CA LEU A 97 -8.73 -2.56 -15.33
C LEU A 97 -7.63 -3.19 -16.18
N ALA A 98 -7.45 -4.50 -16.15
CA ALA A 98 -6.47 -5.21 -16.96
C ALA A 98 -6.82 -5.12 -18.46
N ASN A 99 -8.10 -5.21 -18.84
CA ASN A 99 -8.52 -4.98 -20.23
C ASN A 99 -8.26 -3.55 -20.71
N LEU A 100 -8.38 -2.54 -19.83
CA LEU A 100 -8.18 -1.13 -20.18
C LEU A 100 -6.69 -0.75 -20.23
N HIS A 101 -5.86 -1.30 -19.36
CA HIS A 101 -4.51 -0.81 -19.09
C HIS A 101 -3.40 -1.88 -19.23
N GLY A 102 -3.76 -3.10 -19.65
CA GLY A 102 -2.81 -4.19 -19.86
C GLY A 102 -2.29 -4.81 -18.55
N ASP A 103 -1.09 -5.35 -18.62
CA ASP A 103 -0.43 -6.12 -17.56
C ASP A 103 0.13 -5.28 -16.38
N ARG A 104 -0.10 -3.96 -16.37
CA ARG A 104 0.37 -3.03 -15.34
C ARG A 104 -0.50 -3.00 -14.07
N ILE A 105 -1.52 -3.83 -13.97
CA ILE A 105 -2.48 -3.80 -12.86
C ILE A 105 -2.10 -4.83 -11.81
N ASP A 106 -2.04 -4.40 -10.53
CA ASP A 106 -1.79 -5.25 -9.37
C ASP A 106 -3.00 -5.27 -8.43
N LEU A 107 -3.31 -6.43 -7.86
CA LEU A 107 -4.36 -6.60 -6.85
C LEU A 107 -3.74 -6.95 -5.50
N GLY A 108 -3.50 -5.95 -4.67
CA GLY A 108 -3.15 -6.16 -3.26
C GLY A 108 -4.40 -6.31 -2.41
N LEU A 109 -4.45 -7.35 -1.59
CA LEU A 109 -5.61 -7.73 -0.79
C LEU A 109 -5.30 -7.68 0.70
N GLY A 110 -6.09 -6.89 1.46
CA GLY A 110 -6.05 -6.84 2.91
C GLY A 110 -7.20 -7.64 3.55
N ARG A 111 -6.94 -8.21 4.72
CA ARG A 111 -7.93 -8.93 5.50
C ARG A 111 -8.61 -8.07 6.56
N ALA A 112 -7.92 -7.04 7.04
CA ALA A 112 -8.46 -6.11 8.02
C ALA A 112 -9.64 -5.30 7.45
N PRO A 113 -10.56 -4.77 8.29
CA PRO A 113 -11.68 -3.96 7.80
C PRO A 113 -11.25 -2.59 7.26
N GLY A 114 -10.07 -2.08 7.62
CA GLY A 114 -9.61 -0.73 7.25
C GLY A 114 -10.51 0.40 7.77
N THR A 115 -11.44 0.11 8.70
CA THR A 115 -12.42 1.07 9.20
C THR A 115 -13.04 0.62 10.54
N ASP A 116 -13.91 1.46 11.13
CA ASP A 116 -14.67 1.16 12.34
C ASP A 116 -15.89 0.25 12.09
N GLY A 117 -16.48 -0.31 13.18
CA GLY A 117 -17.57 -1.27 13.10
C GLY A 117 -18.86 -0.72 12.46
N MET A 118 -19.22 0.56 12.67
CA MET A 118 -20.40 1.17 12.03
C MET A 118 -20.19 1.32 10.52
N THR A 119 -19.01 1.72 10.13
CA THR A 119 -18.65 1.85 8.71
C THR A 119 -18.61 0.49 8.03
N ALA A 120 -18.08 -0.55 8.70
CA ALA A 120 -18.12 -1.91 8.19
C ALA A 120 -19.56 -2.41 7.95
N GLN A 121 -20.52 -2.06 8.83
CA GLN A 121 -21.94 -2.35 8.61
C GLN A 121 -22.50 -1.58 7.39
N ALA A 122 -22.14 -0.30 7.24
CA ALA A 122 -22.59 0.51 6.10
C ALA A 122 -22.02 -0.01 4.76
N LEU A 123 -20.87 -0.68 4.78
CA LEU A 123 -20.28 -1.37 3.63
C LEU A 123 -20.91 -2.75 3.36
N SER A 124 -22.00 -3.09 4.07
CA SER A 124 -22.70 -4.38 3.94
C SER A 124 -21.79 -5.59 4.17
N ARG A 125 -20.82 -5.46 5.04
CA ARG A 125 -19.90 -6.52 5.40
C ARG A 125 -20.67 -7.65 6.11
N SER A 126 -21.26 -8.54 5.33
CA SER A 126 -22.13 -9.60 5.84
C SER A 126 -21.41 -10.92 6.11
N SER A 127 -20.22 -11.14 5.55
CA SER A 127 -19.66 -12.50 5.48
C SER A 127 -18.14 -12.56 5.63
N ALA A 128 -17.54 -11.53 6.14
CA ALA A 128 -16.09 -11.50 6.23
C ALA A 128 -15.60 -12.27 7.44
N GLU A 129 -15.88 -13.53 7.48
CA GLU A 129 -15.12 -14.41 8.36
C GLU A 129 -13.69 -14.47 7.83
N PRO A 130 -12.67 -14.28 8.69
CA PRO A 130 -11.27 -14.41 8.29
C PRO A 130 -10.95 -15.74 7.59
N GLN A 131 -11.74 -16.78 7.88
CA GLN A 131 -11.64 -18.10 7.27
C GLN A 131 -11.99 -18.11 5.77
N ALA A 132 -12.87 -17.23 5.32
CA ALA A 132 -13.26 -17.14 3.92
C ALA A 132 -12.20 -16.44 3.03
N PHE A 133 -11.23 -15.73 3.61
CA PHE A 133 -10.25 -14.95 2.87
C PHE A 133 -9.44 -15.78 1.87
N ALA A 134 -8.94 -16.95 2.31
CA ALA A 134 -8.19 -17.85 1.43
C ALA A 134 -9.05 -18.40 0.30
N GLN A 135 -10.32 -18.77 0.59
CA GLN A 135 -11.26 -19.25 -0.43
C GLN A 135 -11.59 -18.13 -1.44
N HIS A 136 -11.77 -16.91 -0.98
CA HIS A 136 -12.01 -15.77 -1.87
C HIS A 136 -10.83 -15.50 -2.80
N ILE A 137 -9.58 -15.63 -2.31
CA ILE A 137 -8.39 -15.52 -3.16
C ILE A 137 -8.36 -16.64 -4.20
N TYR A 138 -8.69 -17.86 -3.81
CA TYR A 138 -8.75 -19.00 -4.71
C TYR A 138 -9.79 -18.81 -5.82
N ASP A 139 -10.97 -18.28 -5.47
CA ASP A 139 -12.01 -17.95 -6.44
C ASP A 139 -11.61 -16.76 -7.34
N LEU A 140 -10.95 -15.72 -6.80
CA LEU A 140 -10.42 -14.60 -7.58
C LEU A 140 -9.44 -15.09 -8.66
N GLN A 141 -8.50 -15.96 -8.30
CA GLN A 141 -7.57 -16.54 -9.27
C GLN A 141 -8.27 -17.40 -10.34
N ALA A 142 -9.34 -18.09 -9.97
CA ALA A 142 -10.12 -18.89 -10.90
C ALA A 142 -10.89 -18.01 -11.90
N TRP A 143 -11.42 -16.86 -11.46
CA TRP A 143 -12.05 -15.88 -12.36
C TRP A 143 -11.03 -15.24 -13.32
N PHE A 144 -9.80 -15.03 -12.89
CA PHE A 144 -8.71 -14.54 -13.76
C PHE A 144 -8.16 -15.65 -14.68
N GLY A 145 -8.39 -16.91 -14.37
CA GLY A 145 -7.92 -18.04 -15.16
C GLY A 145 -8.64 -18.23 -16.50
N GLU A 146 -8.21 -19.23 -17.25
CA GLU A 146 -8.71 -19.53 -18.61
C GLU A 146 -10.23 -19.72 -18.68
N THR A 147 -10.83 -20.34 -17.67
CA THR A 147 -12.28 -20.62 -17.65
C THR A 147 -13.11 -19.40 -17.23
N GLY A 148 -12.51 -18.43 -16.51
CA GLY A 148 -13.20 -17.28 -15.93
C GLY A 148 -14.28 -17.66 -14.90
N THR A 149 -14.23 -18.88 -14.35
CA THR A 149 -15.27 -19.42 -13.47
C THR A 149 -14.68 -19.77 -12.10
N ALA A 150 -15.31 -19.29 -11.02
CA ALA A 150 -14.87 -19.59 -9.65
C ALA A 150 -14.91 -21.09 -9.32
N HIS A 151 -14.07 -21.50 -8.39
CA HIS A 151 -14.08 -22.87 -7.90
C HIS A 151 -15.26 -23.17 -6.97
N SER A 152 -15.70 -22.20 -6.20
CA SER A 152 -16.80 -22.36 -5.24
C SER A 152 -18.19 -22.30 -5.87
N THR A 153 -18.32 -21.68 -7.04
CA THR A 153 -19.61 -21.48 -7.73
C THR A 153 -19.45 -21.51 -9.25
N PRO A 154 -20.45 -21.93 -10.03
CA PRO A 154 -20.39 -21.94 -11.50
C PRO A 154 -20.65 -20.53 -12.09
N ILE A 155 -20.21 -19.47 -11.40
CA ILE A 155 -20.39 -18.09 -11.84
C ILE A 155 -19.21 -17.67 -12.71
N LEU A 156 -19.48 -17.20 -13.92
CA LEU A 156 -18.51 -16.71 -14.89
C LEU A 156 -18.30 -15.19 -14.72
N SER A 157 -17.04 -14.77 -14.73
CA SER A 157 -16.65 -13.37 -14.96
C SER A 157 -15.97 -13.24 -16.33
N SER A 158 -16.72 -12.88 -17.34
CA SER A 158 -16.21 -12.81 -18.72
C SER A 158 -15.16 -11.70 -18.91
N VAL A 159 -15.21 -10.63 -18.12
CA VAL A 159 -14.24 -9.52 -18.20
C VAL A 159 -12.91 -9.86 -17.48
N SER A 160 -12.92 -10.88 -16.61
CA SER A 160 -11.73 -11.33 -15.88
C SER A 160 -11.05 -12.51 -16.57
N GLN A 161 -11.78 -13.26 -17.37
CA GLN A 161 -11.32 -14.49 -18.00
C GLN A 161 -10.03 -14.28 -18.80
N GLY A 162 -9.00 -15.03 -18.45
CA GLY A 162 -7.69 -14.99 -19.11
C GLY A 162 -6.86 -13.75 -18.78
N MET A 163 -7.26 -12.94 -17.77
CA MET A 163 -6.49 -11.78 -17.34
C MET A 163 -5.43 -12.18 -16.30
N GLU A 164 -4.17 -11.85 -16.56
CA GLU A 164 -3.08 -12.04 -15.61
C GLU A 164 -2.99 -10.85 -14.66
N VAL A 165 -3.70 -10.91 -13.53
CA VAL A 165 -3.65 -9.88 -12.48
C VAL A 165 -2.87 -10.45 -11.29
N PRO A 166 -1.64 -9.97 -11.02
CA PRO A 166 -0.86 -10.41 -9.86
C PRO A 166 -1.59 -10.08 -8.56
N ILE A 167 -1.74 -11.09 -7.70
CA ILE A 167 -2.35 -10.96 -6.38
C ILE A 167 -1.25 -10.91 -5.31
N TRP A 168 -1.31 -9.88 -4.45
CA TRP A 168 -0.47 -9.71 -3.28
C TRP A 168 -1.31 -9.81 -2.01
N VAL A 169 -0.77 -10.45 -0.98
CA VAL A 169 -1.41 -10.45 0.35
C VAL A 169 -0.78 -9.37 1.21
N LEU A 170 -1.63 -8.50 1.77
CA LEU A 170 -1.19 -7.45 2.68
C LEU A 170 -1.44 -7.85 4.13
N GLY A 171 -0.51 -7.50 4.99
CA GLY A 171 -0.64 -7.72 6.42
C GLY A 171 0.40 -6.95 7.24
N SER A 172 0.14 -6.85 8.54
CA SER A 172 1.04 -6.21 9.51
C SER A 172 1.38 -7.13 10.69
N THR A 173 0.96 -8.40 10.61
CA THR A 173 1.08 -9.35 11.73
C THR A 173 1.62 -10.69 11.25
N VAL A 174 2.18 -11.45 12.19
CA VAL A 174 2.63 -12.84 11.98
C VAL A 174 1.52 -13.72 11.36
N ASN A 175 0.26 -13.54 11.77
CA ASN A 175 -0.85 -14.31 11.22
C ASN A 175 -1.11 -13.98 9.73
N GLY A 176 -1.05 -12.70 9.36
CA GLY A 176 -1.17 -12.28 7.94
C GLY A 176 -0.03 -12.86 7.08
N ALA A 177 1.18 -12.82 7.62
CA ALA A 177 2.38 -13.38 7.01
C ALA A 177 2.27 -14.90 6.78
N SER A 178 1.83 -15.65 7.80
CA SER A 178 1.59 -17.10 7.67
C SER A 178 0.55 -17.43 6.59
N ILE A 179 -0.52 -16.67 6.50
CA ILE A 179 -1.55 -16.86 5.46
C ILE A 179 -0.95 -16.62 4.06
N ALA A 180 -0.20 -15.54 3.88
CA ALA A 180 0.45 -15.24 2.60
C ALA A 180 1.40 -16.38 2.17
N GLY A 181 2.23 -16.86 3.11
CA GLY A 181 3.15 -17.97 2.87
C GLY A 181 2.44 -19.26 2.51
N GLN A 182 1.41 -19.65 3.28
CA GLN A 182 0.63 -20.87 3.01
C GLN A 182 -0.11 -20.82 1.66
N LEU A 183 -0.46 -19.63 1.18
CA LEU A 183 -1.07 -19.43 -0.13
C LEU A 183 -0.05 -19.38 -1.27
N GLY A 184 1.26 -19.37 -1.00
CA GLY A 184 2.31 -19.26 -2.01
C GLY A 184 2.23 -17.95 -2.80
N LEU A 185 1.85 -16.85 -2.13
CA LEU A 185 1.67 -15.53 -2.74
C LEU A 185 2.67 -14.51 -2.20
N PRO A 186 3.03 -13.47 -2.98
CA PRO A 186 3.87 -12.40 -2.51
C PRO A 186 3.22 -11.63 -1.36
N PHE A 187 4.04 -11.18 -0.42
CA PHE A 187 3.61 -10.55 0.82
C PHE A 187 4.04 -9.09 0.90
N SER A 188 3.07 -8.19 1.07
CA SER A 188 3.32 -6.78 1.36
C SER A 188 3.13 -6.50 2.85
N LEU A 189 4.23 -6.23 3.54
CA LEU A 189 4.26 -5.98 4.98
C LEU A 189 4.05 -4.49 5.27
N ALA A 190 2.96 -4.16 5.98
CA ALA A 190 2.65 -2.79 6.41
C ALA A 190 3.49 -2.37 7.63
N SER A 191 4.82 -2.49 7.55
CA SER A 191 5.77 -2.21 8.62
C SER A 191 5.78 -0.73 9.04
N HIS A 192 5.51 0.18 8.11
CA HIS A 192 5.36 1.62 8.37
C HIS A 192 4.24 1.98 9.36
N PHE A 193 3.34 1.05 9.62
CA PHE A 193 2.19 1.21 10.51
C PHE A 193 2.27 0.32 11.75
N ALA A 194 2.90 -0.85 11.66
CA ALA A 194 3.00 -1.84 12.74
C ALA A 194 4.45 -2.36 12.88
N PRO A 195 5.33 -1.64 13.58
CA PRO A 195 6.75 -1.95 13.66
C PRO A 195 7.07 -3.18 14.53
N ASP A 196 6.19 -3.54 15.48
CA ASP A 196 6.52 -4.49 16.54
C ASP A 196 6.75 -5.94 16.08
N GLN A 197 6.25 -6.32 14.90
CA GLN A 197 6.27 -7.72 14.44
C GLN A 197 7.02 -7.93 13.13
N ILE A 198 7.84 -6.99 12.69
CA ILE A 198 8.47 -7.02 11.35
C ILE A 198 9.29 -8.29 11.15
N ASP A 199 10.26 -8.52 12.01
CA ASP A 199 11.23 -9.60 11.87
C ASP A 199 10.54 -10.98 11.98
N ASP A 200 9.61 -11.12 12.92
CA ASP A 200 8.81 -12.33 13.09
C ASP A 200 7.86 -12.57 11.92
N ALA A 201 7.21 -11.53 11.39
CA ALA A 201 6.33 -11.66 10.24
C ALA A 201 7.09 -12.12 8.98
N ILE A 202 8.24 -11.51 8.70
CA ILE A 202 9.08 -11.89 7.55
C ILE A 202 9.59 -13.34 7.71
N ARG A 203 10.06 -13.69 8.90
CA ARG A 203 10.52 -15.06 9.19
C ARG A 203 9.40 -16.07 9.00
N VAL A 204 8.23 -15.84 9.60
CA VAL A 204 7.07 -16.75 9.49
C VAL A 204 6.56 -16.85 8.05
N TYR A 205 6.53 -15.74 7.30
CA TYR A 205 6.19 -15.77 5.88
C TYR A 205 7.12 -16.71 5.09
N ARG A 206 8.44 -16.54 5.25
CA ARG A 206 9.43 -17.38 4.56
C ARG A 206 9.37 -18.84 4.97
N GLU A 207 9.19 -19.14 6.26
CA GLU A 207 9.08 -20.52 6.80
C GLU A 207 7.78 -21.23 6.35
N SER A 208 6.67 -20.47 6.18
CA SER A 208 5.37 -21.02 5.78
C SER A 208 5.13 -21.02 4.27
N PHE A 209 6.06 -20.46 3.48
CA PHE A 209 5.88 -20.32 2.04
C PHE A 209 5.80 -21.70 1.34
N SER A 210 4.76 -21.88 0.53
CA SER A 210 4.48 -23.12 -0.19
C SER A 210 4.30 -22.89 -1.69
N THR A 211 5.13 -23.52 -2.49
CA THR A 211 4.97 -23.59 -3.95
C THR A 211 3.91 -24.61 -4.37
N GLU A 212 3.46 -25.48 -3.45
CA GLU A 212 2.46 -26.52 -3.71
C GLU A 212 1.02 -26.06 -3.46
N ALA A 213 0.85 -24.84 -2.92
CA ALA A 213 -0.49 -24.30 -2.73
C ALA A 213 -1.21 -24.11 -4.08
N PRO A 214 -2.50 -24.41 -4.18
CA PRO A 214 -3.26 -24.22 -5.44
C PRO A 214 -3.24 -22.75 -5.92
N THR A 215 -3.00 -21.83 -4.98
CA THR A 215 -2.92 -20.39 -5.21
C THR A 215 -1.50 -19.91 -5.55
N ALA A 216 -0.48 -20.76 -5.45
CA ALA A 216 0.90 -20.36 -5.69
C ALA A 216 1.11 -19.84 -7.12
N ARG A 217 1.82 -18.73 -7.24
CA ARG A 217 2.13 -18.05 -8.53
C ARG A 217 3.57 -17.58 -8.62
N ILE A 218 4.34 -17.79 -7.58
CA ILE A 218 5.77 -17.46 -7.50
C ILE A 218 6.53 -18.64 -6.92
N ASP A 219 7.77 -18.84 -7.37
CA ASP A 219 8.59 -19.98 -6.98
C ASP A 219 9.42 -19.73 -5.71
N THR A 220 9.58 -18.48 -5.33
CA THR A 220 10.34 -18.04 -4.15
C THR A 220 9.56 -17.00 -3.36
N PRO A 221 9.72 -16.95 -2.02
CA PRO A 221 9.10 -15.91 -1.20
C PRO A 221 9.50 -14.51 -1.66
N GLN A 222 8.54 -13.60 -1.80
CA GLN A 222 8.77 -12.19 -2.13
C GLN A 222 8.16 -11.29 -1.05
N VAL A 223 8.98 -10.43 -0.47
CA VAL A 223 8.60 -9.47 0.58
C VAL A 223 8.73 -8.05 0.08
N MET A 224 7.62 -7.32 0.07
CA MET A 224 7.60 -5.87 -0.07
C MET A 224 7.42 -5.25 1.32
N ALA A 225 8.36 -4.42 1.77
CA ALA A 225 8.32 -3.80 3.09
C ALA A 225 7.92 -2.31 3.01
N GLY A 226 6.94 -1.92 3.84
CA GLY A 226 6.46 -0.54 3.92
C GLY A 226 7.31 0.32 4.85
N ILE A 227 7.64 1.54 4.42
CA ILE A 227 8.39 2.51 5.23
C ILE A 227 7.86 3.93 4.99
N ASN A 228 7.72 4.72 6.07
CA ASN A 228 7.44 6.15 5.92
C ASN A 228 8.69 6.88 5.47
N VAL A 229 8.58 7.77 4.49
CA VAL A 229 9.74 8.49 3.96
C VAL A 229 9.42 9.97 3.81
N ILE A 230 10.31 10.83 4.32
CA ILE A 230 10.38 12.25 3.99
C ILE A 230 11.83 12.61 3.68
N VAL A 231 12.08 12.97 2.43
CA VAL A 231 13.37 13.53 1.99
C VAL A 231 13.22 15.02 1.77
N ALA A 232 14.11 15.79 2.31
CA ALA A 232 14.21 17.24 2.05
C ALA A 232 15.66 17.65 1.82
N ASP A 233 15.91 18.87 1.38
CA ASP A 233 17.28 19.34 1.11
C ASP A 233 18.16 19.38 2.38
N THR A 234 17.55 19.38 3.57
CA THR A 234 18.25 19.32 4.87
C THR A 234 17.49 18.43 5.87
N ASP A 235 18.21 17.83 6.82
CA ASP A 235 17.61 17.07 7.93
C ASP A 235 16.62 17.91 8.74
N ALA A 236 16.93 19.17 9.01
CA ALA A 236 16.07 20.07 9.78
C ALA A 236 14.71 20.30 9.10
N GLU A 237 14.70 20.50 7.79
CA GLU A 237 13.45 20.67 7.04
C GLU A 237 12.68 19.34 6.95
N ALA A 238 13.34 18.21 6.71
CA ALA A 238 12.69 16.91 6.72
C ALA A 238 12.02 16.61 8.07
N GLN A 239 12.71 16.87 9.17
CA GLN A 239 12.17 16.70 10.52
C GLN A 239 10.95 17.63 10.76
N ARG A 240 11.01 18.86 10.26
CA ARG A 240 9.88 19.76 10.34
C ARG A 240 8.67 19.23 9.55
N GLN A 241 8.87 18.77 8.32
CA GLN A 241 7.80 18.21 7.49
C GLN A 241 7.22 16.91 8.10
N PHE A 242 8.04 16.08 8.73
CA PHE A 242 7.62 14.86 9.40
C PHE A 242 6.64 15.09 10.55
N THR A 243 6.65 16.29 11.18
CA THR A 243 5.68 16.65 12.23
C THR A 243 4.22 16.57 11.75
N THR A 244 3.96 16.70 10.46
CA THR A 244 2.64 16.47 9.85
C THR A 244 2.15 15.05 10.14
N LEU A 245 2.98 14.05 9.91
CA LEU A 245 2.67 12.64 10.19
C LEU A 245 2.57 12.39 11.70
N GLN A 246 3.46 12.97 12.51
CA GLN A 246 3.42 12.86 13.96
C GLN A 246 2.09 13.38 14.53
N GLN A 247 1.62 14.54 14.05
CA GLN A 247 0.30 15.08 14.43
C GLN A 247 -0.84 14.14 14.05
N MET A 248 -0.82 13.57 12.84
CA MET A 248 -1.83 12.64 12.38
C MET A 248 -1.90 11.38 13.26
N PHE A 249 -0.76 10.83 13.68
CA PHE A 249 -0.73 9.68 14.59
C PHE A 249 -1.21 10.03 16.00
N LEU A 250 -0.89 11.21 16.52
CA LEU A 250 -1.44 11.67 17.79
C LEU A 250 -2.95 11.83 17.73
N ASP A 251 -3.48 12.32 16.62
CA ASP A 251 -4.92 12.45 16.42
C ASP A 251 -5.59 11.07 16.33
N LEU A 252 -4.99 10.14 15.59
CA LEU A 252 -5.48 8.76 15.51
C LEU A 252 -5.56 8.10 16.90
N ARG A 253 -4.50 8.20 17.69
CA ARG A 253 -4.44 7.66 19.06
C ARG A 253 -5.44 8.31 20.01
N ALA A 254 -5.72 9.59 19.80
CA ALA A 254 -6.70 10.34 20.57
C ALA A 254 -8.15 10.21 20.06
N GLY A 255 -8.38 9.40 19.00
CA GLY A 255 -9.70 9.26 18.37
C GLY A 255 -10.18 10.53 17.67
N ARG A 256 -9.29 11.49 17.42
CA ARG A 256 -9.63 12.73 16.72
C ARG A 256 -9.57 12.51 15.21
N ARG A 257 -10.55 13.03 14.49
CA ARG A 257 -10.64 12.96 13.04
C ARG A 257 -10.47 14.36 12.46
N ARG A 258 -9.29 14.66 11.95
CA ARG A 258 -8.96 15.93 11.29
C ARG A 258 -8.32 15.67 9.94
N LYS A 259 -8.39 16.64 9.04
CA LYS A 259 -7.57 16.68 7.83
C LYS A 259 -6.08 16.76 8.20
N ILE A 260 -5.21 16.54 7.23
CA ILE A 260 -3.76 16.67 7.42
C ILE A 260 -3.43 18.10 7.86
N GLN A 261 -2.70 18.24 8.96
CA GLN A 261 -2.34 19.53 9.53
C GLN A 261 -0.98 20.01 9.01
N PRO A 262 -0.77 21.34 8.94
CA PRO A 262 0.52 21.89 8.53
C PRO A 262 1.63 21.50 9.50
N PRO A 263 2.89 21.44 9.01
CA PRO A 263 4.02 21.13 9.86
C PRO A 263 4.23 22.18 10.95
N VAL A 264 4.66 21.73 12.11
CA VAL A 264 4.95 22.56 13.29
C VAL A 264 6.44 22.45 13.67
N ASP A 265 6.84 23.12 14.74
CA ASP A 265 8.19 23.00 15.28
C ASP A 265 8.43 21.57 15.82
N PRO A 266 9.47 20.86 15.37
CA PRO A 266 9.81 19.52 15.85
C PRO A 266 10.03 19.41 17.37
N GLU A 267 10.41 20.51 18.05
CA GLU A 267 10.59 20.51 19.50
C GLU A 267 9.29 20.12 20.25
N GLN A 268 8.12 20.30 19.63
CA GLN A 268 6.85 19.87 20.23
C GLN A 268 6.75 18.34 20.41
N PHE A 269 7.58 17.59 19.70
CA PHE A 269 7.65 16.12 19.77
C PHE A 269 8.93 15.62 20.44
N ALA A 270 9.78 16.52 20.94
CA ALA A 270 11.02 16.16 21.62
C ALA A 270 10.73 15.22 22.81
N GLY A 271 11.44 14.10 22.88
CA GLY A 271 11.26 13.08 23.92
C GLY A 271 10.00 12.21 23.79
N SER A 272 9.19 12.39 22.74
CA SER A 272 8.10 11.46 22.43
C SER A 272 8.67 10.13 21.93
N SER A 273 8.07 9.01 22.37
CA SER A 273 8.40 7.71 21.78
C SER A 273 7.98 7.65 20.33
N PRO A 274 8.83 7.17 19.42
CA PRO A 274 8.47 7.01 18.00
C PRO A 274 7.24 6.08 17.80
N GLY A 275 7.11 5.03 18.63
CA GLY A 275 5.98 4.11 18.59
C GLY A 275 5.72 3.61 17.16
N MET A 276 4.50 3.82 16.64
CA MET A 276 4.13 3.40 15.28
C MET A 276 4.96 4.08 14.18
N LEU A 277 5.68 5.17 14.45
CA LEU A 277 6.52 5.90 13.50
C LEU A 277 8.00 5.46 13.54
N GLU A 278 8.33 4.40 14.26
CA GLU A 278 9.70 3.87 14.35
C GLU A 278 10.26 3.51 12.97
N ILE A 279 9.41 2.98 12.10
CA ILE A 279 9.80 2.64 10.73
C ILE A 279 9.57 3.85 9.81
N SER A 280 10.52 4.77 9.89
CA SER A 280 10.52 5.99 9.09
C SER A 280 11.95 6.37 8.70
N ALA A 281 12.14 6.78 7.45
CA ALA A 281 13.37 7.38 6.95
C ALA A 281 13.12 8.88 6.71
N VAL A 282 13.79 9.72 7.51
CA VAL A 282 13.54 11.17 7.54
C VAL A 282 14.85 11.93 7.60
N GLY A 283 15.10 12.76 6.59
CA GLY A 283 16.33 13.56 6.54
C GLY A 283 16.67 14.09 5.16
N SER A 284 17.90 14.54 5.04
CA SER A 284 18.57 14.82 3.77
C SER A 284 18.74 13.55 2.94
N PRO A 285 19.04 13.64 1.64
CA PRO A 285 19.31 12.46 0.81
C PRO A 285 20.31 11.48 1.43
N GLU A 286 21.44 11.97 1.97
CA GLU A 286 22.44 11.10 2.60
C GLU A 286 21.92 10.39 3.84
N THR A 287 21.18 11.10 4.70
CA THR A 287 20.59 10.53 5.92
C THR A 287 19.54 9.47 5.58
N VAL A 288 18.65 9.76 4.64
CA VAL A 288 17.59 8.81 4.21
C VAL A 288 18.21 7.59 3.54
N LYS A 289 19.25 7.76 2.73
CA LYS A 289 19.95 6.63 2.10
C LYS A 289 20.48 5.64 3.13
N ALA A 290 21.17 6.13 4.15
CA ALA A 290 21.70 5.29 5.22
C ALA A 290 20.59 4.53 5.96
N GLN A 291 19.48 5.22 6.28
CA GLN A 291 18.34 4.62 6.97
C GLN A 291 17.63 3.56 6.12
N LEU A 292 17.48 3.79 4.81
CA LEU A 292 16.88 2.83 3.89
C LEU A 292 17.77 1.61 3.68
N ASP A 293 19.08 1.80 3.55
CA ASP A 293 20.05 0.69 3.42
C ASP A 293 20.04 -0.21 4.66
N GLU A 294 20.02 0.37 5.87
CA GLU A 294 19.89 -0.36 7.12
C GLU A 294 18.57 -1.14 7.19
N PHE A 295 17.47 -0.52 6.77
CA PHE A 295 16.15 -1.16 6.76
C PHE A 295 16.10 -2.33 5.77
N VAL A 296 16.67 -2.19 4.58
CA VAL A 296 16.77 -3.28 3.58
C VAL A 296 17.66 -4.41 4.12
N GLU A 297 18.81 -4.09 4.73
CA GLU A 297 19.71 -5.10 5.32
C GLU A 297 19.02 -5.87 6.45
N ARG A 298 18.31 -5.18 7.34
CA ARG A 298 17.56 -5.79 8.44
C ARG A 298 16.45 -6.72 7.94
N THR A 299 15.66 -6.27 6.99
CA THR A 299 14.46 -7.00 6.55
C THR A 299 14.74 -8.04 5.47
N GLY A 300 15.80 -7.84 4.68
CA GLY A 300 16.03 -8.59 3.46
C GLY A 300 14.85 -8.50 2.51
N ALA A 301 14.18 -7.35 2.45
CA ALA A 301 13.05 -7.11 1.57
C ALA A 301 13.48 -7.15 0.10
N ASP A 302 12.60 -7.68 -0.74
CA ASP A 302 12.81 -7.76 -2.19
C ASP A 302 12.33 -6.49 -2.90
N GLU A 303 11.50 -5.69 -2.23
CA GLU A 303 10.98 -4.41 -2.72
C GLU A 303 10.64 -3.49 -1.52
N LEU A 304 10.84 -2.18 -1.66
CA LEU A 304 10.33 -1.18 -0.72
C LEU A 304 9.09 -0.50 -1.27
N ILE A 305 8.09 -0.29 -0.40
CA ILE A 305 6.95 0.56 -0.69
C ILE A 305 6.92 1.73 0.30
N THR A 306 7.08 2.95 -0.22
CA THR A 306 7.23 4.16 0.58
C THR A 306 5.92 4.90 0.75
N VAL A 307 5.70 5.44 1.95
CA VAL A 307 4.56 6.31 2.27
C VAL A 307 5.08 7.69 2.60
N THR A 308 4.65 8.71 1.86
CA THR A 308 5.07 10.09 2.06
C THR A 308 3.87 10.95 2.41
N TYR A 309 3.78 11.37 3.68
CA TYR A 309 2.77 12.31 4.15
C TYR A 309 3.38 13.72 4.22
N ALA A 310 2.85 14.62 3.42
CA ALA A 310 3.16 16.04 3.50
C ALA A 310 1.87 16.86 3.46
N PHE A 311 1.89 18.02 4.12
CA PHE A 311 0.77 18.96 4.09
C PHE A 311 0.62 19.61 2.72
N ASP A 312 1.75 20.03 2.13
CA ASP A 312 1.82 20.59 0.79
C ASP A 312 2.15 19.50 -0.24
N PRO A 313 1.30 19.30 -1.27
CA PRO A 313 1.61 18.37 -2.36
C PRO A 313 2.94 18.65 -3.06
N ALA A 314 3.40 19.88 -3.13
CA ALA A 314 4.69 20.20 -3.73
C ALA A 314 5.86 19.66 -2.90
N VAL A 315 5.77 19.70 -1.57
CA VAL A 315 6.75 19.08 -0.67
C VAL A 315 6.75 17.55 -0.84
N ARG A 316 5.56 16.93 -0.95
CA ARG A 316 5.47 15.49 -1.24
C ARG A 316 6.18 15.13 -2.55
N ASN A 317 5.89 15.86 -3.61
CA ASN A 317 6.50 15.61 -4.92
C ASN A 317 8.02 15.84 -4.90
N ARG A 318 8.49 16.87 -4.21
CA ARG A 318 9.94 17.11 -4.03
C ARG A 318 10.61 15.96 -3.28
N SER A 319 9.96 15.42 -2.24
CA SER A 319 10.48 14.26 -1.53
C SER A 319 10.53 13.00 -2.43
N ILE A 320 9.55 12.80 -3.31
CA ILE A 320 9.54 11.71 -4.30
C ILE A 320 10.69 11.89 -5.31
N GLU A 321 10.95 13.11 -5.77
CA GLU A 321 12.07 13.42 -6.67
C GLU A 321 13.41 13.13 -6.02
N LEU A 322 13.67 13.70 -4.84
CA LEU A 322 14.91 13.51 -4.09
C LEU A 322 15.17 12.02 -3.79
N LEU A 323 14.10 11.28 -3.45
CA LEU A 323 14.21 9.85 -3.20
C LEU A 323 14.57 9.07 -4.47
N ALA A 324 14.03 9.43 -5.62
CA ALA A 324 14.37 8.81 -6.91
C ALA A 324 15.82 9.10 -7.30
N GLU A 325 16.27 10.36 -7.20
CA GLU A 325 17.67 10.78 -7.47
C GLU A 325 18.68 10.02 -6.60
N LEU A 326 18.27 9.67 -5.39
CA LEU A 326 19.07 8.94 -4.42
C LEU A 326 19.14 7.43 -4.71
N TRP A 327 18.05 6.86 -5.26
CA TRP A 327 17.85 5.41 -5.32
C TRP A 327 18.17 4.82 -6.70
N PHE A 328 17.89 5.55 -7.77
CA PHE A 328 18.08 5.13 -9.17
C PHE A 328 19.33 5.78 -9.79
#